data_47213a16cfa6807d33cf0b6efa6dd08a
#
_entry.id   47213a16cfa6807d33cf0b6efa6dd08a
#
_cell.length_a   1.000
_cell.length_b   1.000
_cell.length_c   1.000
_cell.angle_alpha   90.00
_cell.angle_beta   90.00
_cell.angle_gamma   90.00
#
_symmetry.space_group_name_H-M   'P 1'
#
loop_
_entity.id
_entity.type
_entity.pdbx_description
1 polymer ?
#
loop_
_entity_poly.entity_id
_entity_poly.type
_entity_poly.pdbx_seq_one_letter_code
_entity_poly.pdbx_strand_id
1 'polypeptide(L)'
;MTTAPTPYPIGTPGTPWGDAERAEWLSRQTRQRSYAAEVLSVIERLRSRFDVEEYGALDYGPDYYPLMAIRSRDWNDDLPVVLITGGVHGYETSGVHGALQFLDKHAADYAGRVNLLVAPCVSPWAYERIHRWNYNAIDPNRSFHEGSRAEESAALMRLVAPVRDSALIHIDLHETTDTDESEFRPALAARDGKPFEPAGIPDGFYVVDDSENPQPEFQQALIRAVEQVTHIAPADDSGEIFGSPVVARGVIAYPLTQWGLCAGITSAPYRTTTEVYPDSPRVTPEQCNAAQAAAVCAAIDYGLAAKHHSH
;
A
#
# COMPACT_ATOMS: atom_id res chain seq x y z
N MET A 1 30.83 15.68 14.86
CA MET A 1 31.47 14.60 14.06
C MET A 1 30.35 13.64 13.74
N THR A 2 29.78 13.70 12.57
CA THR A 2 28.81 12.73 12.06
C THR A 2 29.58 11.42 11.83
N THR A 3 29.35 10.42 12.65
CA THR A 3 29.85 9.07 12.39
C THR A 3 29.29 8.60 11.07
N ALA A 4 30.16 8.14 10.16
CA ALA A 4 29.70 7.54 8.91
C ALA A 4 28.70 6.42 9.24
N PRO A 5 27.58 6.32 8.51
CA PRO A 5 26.60 5.28 8.74
C PRO A 5 27.27 3.90 8.61
N THR A 6 26.94 3.00 9.54
CA THR A 6 27.44 1.62 9.51
C THR A 6 26.97 0.96 8.21
N PRO A 7 27.86 0.33 7.43
CA PRO A 7 27.45 -0.35 6.19
C PRO A 7 26.40 -1.44 6.49
N TYR A 8 25.46 -1.63 5.58
CA TYR A 8 24.51 -2.73 5.67
C TYR A 8 25.26 -4.08 5.72
N PRO A 9 24.84 -5.04 6.55
CA PRO A 9 25.65 -6.23 6.88
C PRO A 9 25.74 -7.28 5.75
N ILE A 10 25.12 -7.05 4.61
CA ILE A 10 25.17 -7.92 3.42
C ILE A 10 25.76 -7.14 2.24
N GLY A 11 26.67 -7.78 1.51
CA GLY A 11 27.31 -7.22 0.31
C GLY A 11 28.52 -6.33 0.62
N THR A 12 29.02 -5.72 -0.43
CA THR A 12 30.17 -4.81 -0.40
C THR A 12 29.72 -3.42 -0.80
N PRO A 13 30.00 -2.36 -0.02
CA PRO A 13 29.64 -1.00 -0.36
C PRO A 13 30.06 -0.60 -1.80
N GLY A 14 29.11 -0.02 -2.54
CA GLY A 14 29.35 0.39 -3.93
C GLY A 14 29.23 -0.73 -4.97
N THR A 15 28.91 -1.98 -4.56
CA THR A 15 28.72 -3.12 -5.47
C THR A 15 27.28 -3.61 -5.36
N PRO A 16 26.48 -3.62 -6.45
CA PRO A 16 25.13 -4.17 -6.42
C PRO A 16 25.12 -5.66 -6.05
N TRP A 17 24.06 -6.10 -5.35
CA TRP A 17 23.90 -7.51 -4.95
C TRP A 17 23.76 -8.43 -6.16
N GLY A 18 24.51 -9.53 -6.12
CA GLY A 18 24.31 -10.69 -6.95
C GLY A 18 23.41 -11.74 -6.30
N ASP A 19 23.42 -12.96 -6.84
CA ASP A 19 22.60 -14.08 -6.35
C ASP A 19 23.03 -14.52 -4.94
N ALA A 20 24.32 -14.43 -4.60
CA ALA A 20 24.85 -14.82 -3.30
C ALA A 20 24.32 -13.93 -2.17
N GLU A 21 24.34 -12.62 -2.36
CA GLU A 21 23.85 -11.65 -1.40
C GLU A 21 22.32 -11.75 -1.24
N ARG A 22 21.59 -11.97 -2.32
CA ARG A 22 20.13 -12.22 -2.29
C ARG A 22 19.79 -13.50 -1.52
N ALA A 23 20.54 -14.58 -1.75
CA ALA A 23 20.37 -15.83 -1.02
C ALA A 23 20.71 -15.68 0.48
N GLU A 24 21.76 -14.94 0.80
CA GLU A 24 22.10 -14.60 2.19
C GLU A 24 20.99 -13.77 2.85
N TRP A 25 20.51 -12.74 2.18
CA TRP A 25 19.38 -11.92 2.66
C TRP A 25 18.15 -12.78 2.92
N LEU A 26 17.76 -13.62 1.98
CA LEU A 26 16.60 -14.52 2.10
C LEU A 26 16.74 -15.48 3.28
N SER A 27 17.95 -16.03 3.52
CA SER A 27 18.21 -16.96 4.60
C SER A 27 18.00 -16.34 6.00
N ARG A 28 18.05 -15.02 6.13
CA ARG A 28 17.83 -14.27 7.36
C ARG A 28 16.36 -13.96 7.62
N GLN A 29 15.48 -14.14 6.60
CA GLN A 29 14.06 -13.83 6.73
C GLN A 29 13.33 -14.94 7.49
N THR A 30 12.75 -14.60 8.63
CA THR A 30 12.01 -15.54 9.48
C THR A 30 10.54 -15.15 9.57
N ARG A 31 9.66 -16.16 9.64
CA ARG A 31 8.23 -15.93 9.88
C ARG A 31 8.03 -15.37 11.30
N GLN A 32 7.30 -14.25 11.39
CA GLN A 32 7.05 -13.53 12.64
C GLN A 32 5.55 -13.50 12.98
N ARG A 33 4.67 -13.70 11.99
CA ARG A 33 3.22 -13.73 12.14
C ARG A 33 2.58 -14.66 11.11
N SER A 34 1.28 -14.89 11.21
CA SER A 34 0.57 -15.83 10.37
C SER A 34 -0.42 -15.13 9.46
N TYR A 35 -0.20 -15.18 8.15
CA TYR A 35 -1.16 -14.75 7.13
C TYR A 35 -2.49 -15.52 7.25
N ALA A 36 -2.41 -16.83 7.47
CA ALA A 36 -3.60 -17.67 7.63
C ALA A 36 -4.45 -17.25 8.84
N ALA A 37 -3.82 -17.04 10.00
CA ALA A 37 -4.54 -16.70 11.23
C ALA A 37 -5.05 -15.25 11.26
N GLU A 38 -4.28 -14.30 10.72
CA GLU A 38 -4.59 -12.87 10.86
C GLU A 38 -5.37 -12.30 9.68
N VAL A 39 -5.20 -12.86 8.47
CA VAL A 39 -5.82 -12.35 7.24
C VAL A 39 -6.84 -13.31 6.67
N LEU A 40 -6.45 -14.56 6.35
CA LEU A 40 -7.38 -15.51 5.72
C LEU A 40 -8.57 -15.84 6.62
N SER A 41 -8.38 -15.94 7.93
CA SER A 41 -9.46 -16.17 8.88
C SER A 41 -10.49 -15.04 8.90
N VAL A 42 -10.04 -13.79 8.68
CA VAL A 42 -10.96 -12.63 8.57
C VAL A 42 -11.69 -12.67 7.24
N ILE A 43 -10.98 -12.92 6.14
CA ILE A 43 -11.57 -13.04 4.80
C ILE A 43 -12.64 -14.13 4.77
N GLU A 44 -12.41 -15.26 5.43
CA GLU A 44 -13.39 -16.35 5.49
C GLU A 44 -14.71 -15.92 6.16
N ARG A 45 -14.64 -15.10 7.22
CA ARG A 45 -15.86 -14.52 7.84
C ARG A 45 -16.62 -13.57 6.92
N LEU A 46 -15.92 -12.91 6.00
CA LEU A 46 -16.53 -11.98 5.03
C LEU A 46 -17.27 -12.69 3.89
N ARG A 47 -17.07 -14.00 3.68
CA ARG A 47 -17.76 -14.80 2.63
C ARG A 47 -19.29 -14.78 2.73
N SER A 48 -19.84 -14.53 3.91
CA SER A 48 -21.29 -14.40 4.05
C SER A 48 -21.87 -13.13 3.39
N ARG A 49 -21.03 -12.11 3.18
CA ARG A 49 -21.43 -10.78 2.67
C ARG A 49 -20.83 -10.45 1.29
N PHE A 50 -19.73 -11.06 0.93
CA PHE A 50 -18.97 -10.76 -0.28
C PHE A 50 -18.63 -12.02 -1.06
N ASP A 51 -18.34 -11.86 -2.34
CA ASP A 51 -17.70 -12.90 -3.13
C ASP A 51 -16.19 -12.81 -2.89
N VAL A 52 -15.59 -13.97 -2.57
CA VAL A 52 -14.16 -14.10 -2.28
C VAL A 52 -13.55 -15.04 -3.29
N GLU A 53 -12.54 -14.56 -4.01
CA GLU A 53 -11.82 -15.33 -5.02
C GLU A 53 -10.32 -15.40 -4.74
N GLU A 54 -9.69 -16.49 -5.12
CA GLU A 54 -8.24 -16.61 -5.22
C GLU A 54 -7.83 -16.16 -6.62
N TYR A 55 -7.14 -15.02 -6.74
CA TYR A 55 -6.73 -14.48 -8.03
C TYR A 55 -5.33 -14.90 -8.46
N GLY A 56 -4.63 -15.65 -7.63
CA GLY A 56 -3.30 -16.18 -7.86
C GLY A 56 -2.72 -16.79 -6.60
N ALA A 57 -1.51 -17.28 -6.67
CA ALA A 57 -0.78 -17.79 -5.52
C ALA A 57 0.71 -17.54 -5.66
N LEU A 58 1.41 -17.45 -4.53
CA LEU A 58 2.86 -17.48 -4.45
C LEU A 58 3.26 -18.87 -3.93
N ASP A 59 4.05 -19.60 -4.70
CA ASP A 59 4.52 -20.95 -4.36
C ASP A 59 6.05 -20.95 -4.25
N TYR A 60 6.53 -21.05 -3.03
CA TYR A 60 7.95 -21.08 -2.70
C TYR A 60 8.34 -22.42 -2.06
N GLY A 61 7.75 -23.50 -2.55
CA GLY A 61 7.98 -24.88 -2.09
C GLY A 61 7.21 -25.20 -0.80
N PRO A 62 7.82 -25.14 0.39
CA PRO A 62 7.07 -25.41 1.63
C PRO A 62 6.07 -24.31 1.99
N ASP A 63 6.24 -23.11 1.44
CA ASP A 63 5.44 -21.94 1.70
C ASP A 63 4.50 -21.65 0.51
N TYR A 64 3.21 -21.84 0.70
CA TYR A 64 2.16 -21.52 -0.27
C TYR A 64 1.24 -20.42 0.25
N TYR A 65 1.03 -19.38 -0.55
CA TYR A 65 0.24 -18.21 -0.20
C TYR A 65 -0.81 -17.93 -1.26
N PRO A 66 -2.10 -18.23 -1.03
CA PRO A 66 -3.16 -17.81 -1.91
C PRO A 66 -3.28 -16.28 -1.89
N LEU A 67 -3.43 -15.67 -3.05
CA LEU A 67 -3.69 -14.24 -3.21
C LEU A 67 -5.20 -14.04 -3.31
N MET A 68 -5.78 -13.35 -2.33
CA MET A 68 -7.24 -13.26 -2.17
C MET A 68 -7.78 -11.89 -2.55
N ALA A 69 -8.87 -11.89 -3.29
CA ALA A 69 -9.66 -10.68 -3.57
C ALA A 69 -11.09 -10.84 -3.05
N ILE A 70 -11.69 -9.72 -2.66
CA ILE A 70 -13.05 -9.61 -2.16
C ILE A 70 -13.82 -8.66 -3.07
N ARG A 71 -14.99 -9.11 -3.54
CA ARG A 71 -15.86 -8.35 -4.45
C ARG A 71 -17.24 -8.12 -3.84
N SER A 72 -17.88 -7.03 -4.25
CA SER A 72 -19.32 -6.85 -4.05
C SER A 72 -20.08 -8.04 -4.64
N ARG A 73 -20.97 -8.68 -3.86
CA ARG A 73 -21.73 -9.85 -4.30
C ARG A 73 -22.71 -9.49 -5.44
N ASP A 74 -23.35 -8.34 -5.31
CA ASP A 74 -24.30 -7.84 -6.31
C ASP A 74 -23.61 -6.88 -7.28
N TRP A 75 -22.57 -7.39 -7.99
CA TRP A 75 -21.84 -6.61 -8.98
C TRP A 75 -22.78 -6.13 -10.09
N ASN A 76 -22.77 -4.84 -10.38
CA ASN A 76 -23.58 -4.20 -11.39
C ASN A 76 -22.71 -3.30 -12.27
N ASP A 77 -22.63 -3.57 -13.56
CA ASP A 77 -21.75 -2.86 -14.50
C ASP A 77 -22.13 -1.37 -14.66
N ASP A 78 -23.32 -0.95 -14.22
CA ASP A 78 -23.75 0.46 -14.22
C ASP A 78 -23.17 1.24 -13.01
N LEU A 79 -22.63 0.55 -11.99
CA LEU A 79 -22.07 1.18 -10.82
C LEU A 79 -20.57 1.47 -10.97
N PRO A 80 -20.06 2.57 -10.39
CA PRO A 80 -18.64 2.85 -10.41
C PRO A 80 -17.84 1.79 -9.64
N VAL A 81 -16.65 1.47 -10.15
CA VAL A 81 -15.74 0.53 -9.50
C VAL A 81 -14.78 1.27 -8.58
N VAL A 82 -14.65 0.76 -7.36
CA VAL A 82 -13.67 1.21 -6.37
C VAL A 82 -12.69 0.07 -6.11
N LEU A 83 -11.43 0.30 -6.45
CA LEU A 83 -10.33 -0.60 -6.15
C LEU A 83 -9.64 -0.17 -4.86
N ILE A 84 -9.49 -1.11 -3.94
CA ILE A 84 -8.76 -0.93 -2.68
C ILE A 84 -7.67 -1.99 -2.61
N THR A 85 -6.44 -1.57 -2.44
CA THR A 85 -5.28 -2.45 -2.27
C THR A 85 -4.58 -2.17 -0.94
N GLY A 86 -4.02 -3.20 -0.33
CA GLY A 86 -3.25 -3.09 0.90
C GLY A 86 -2.20 -4.19 1.00
N GLY A 87 -1.22 -4.01 1.87
CA GLY A 87 -0.16 -4.98 2.07
C GLY A 87 0.66 -5.26 0.80
N VAL A 88 0.84 -4.26 -0.06
CA VAL A 88 1.80 -4.30 -1.18
C VAL A 88 3.21 -4.47 -0.61
N HIS A 89 3.54 -3.74 0.45
CA HIS A 89 4.66 -4.08 1.30
C HIS A 89 4.15 -4.83 2.53
N GLY A 90 4.77 -5.95 2.85
CA GLY A 90 4.25 -6.85 3.88
C GLY A 90 4.35 -6.32 5.30
N TYR A 91 5.27 -5.39 5.61
CA TYR A 91 5.41 -4.81 6.94
C TYR A 91 4.29 -3.81 7.29
N GLU A 92 3.56 -3.31 6.31
CA GLU A 92 2.57 -2.24 6.43
C GLU A 92 1.22 -2.80 6.93
N THR A 93 1.16 -3.02 8.23
CA THR A 93 0.11 -3.77 8.91
C THR A 93 -1.27 -3.13 8.79
N SER A 94 -1.37 -1.80 8.96
CA SER A 94 -2.66 -1.11 8.90
C SER A 94 -3.23 -1.02 7.48
N GLY A 95 -2.40 -1.11 6.45
CA GLY A 95 -2.88 -1.24 5.07
C GLY A 95 -3.74 -2.48 4.89
N VAL A 96 -3.28 -3.61 5.43
CA VAL A 96 -4.03 -4.89 5.42
C VAL A 96 -5.26 -4.82 6.31
N HIS A 97 -5.08 -4.49 7.57
CA HIS A 97 -6.16 -4.52 8.57
C HIS A 97 -7.16 -3.37 8.40
N GLY A 98 -6.73 -2.23 7.85
CA GLY A 98 -7.62 -1.12 7.49
C GLY A 98 -8.56 -1.48 6.34
N ALA A 99 -8.05 -2.16 5.30
CA ALA A 99 -8.90 -2.68 4.23
C ALA A 99 -9.92 -3.70 4.74
N LEU A 100 -9.50 -4.63 5.61
CA LEU A 100 -10.40 -5.61 6.23
C LEU A 100 -11.40 -4.94 7.18
N GLN A 101 -10.99 -3.93 7.95
CA GLN A 101 -11.89 -3.15 8.81
C GLN A 101 -12.92 -2.37 8.00
N PHE A 102 -12.53 -1.76 6.88
CA PHE A 102 -13.48 -1.11 5.98
C PHE A 102 -14.55 -2.09 5.50
N LEU A 103 -14.15 -3.27 5.01
CA LEU A 103 -15.08 -4.31 4.57
C LEU A 103 -16.03 -4.77 5.68
N ASP A 104 -15.52 -4.91 6.88
CA ASP A 104 -16.31 -5.39 8.01
C ASP A 104 -17.30 -4.36 8.53
N LYS A 105 -16.89 -3.10 8.66
CA LYS A 105 -17.64 -2.07 9.40
C LYS A 105 -18.35 -1.05 8.51
N HIS A 106 -17.85 -0.77 7.29
CA HIS A 106 -18.28 0.38 6.50
C HIS A 106 -18.81 0.02 5.11
N ALA A 107 -18.38 -1.09 4.52
CA ALA A 107 -18.73 -1.41 3.13
C ALA A 107 -20.24 -1.57 2.90
N ALA A 108 -21.01 -1.93 3.93
CA ALA A 108 -22.48 -2.04 3.85
C ALA A 108 -23.16 -0.70 3.50
N ASP A 109 -22.57 0.44 3.89
CA ASP A 109 -23.10 1.78 3.61
C ASP A 109 -23.00 2.16 2.12
N TYR A 110 -22.21 1.40 1.38
CA TYR A 110 -21.95 1.60 -0.05
C TYR A 110 -22.61 0.56 -0.95
N ALA A 111 -23.32 -0.41 -0.37
CA ALA A 111 -24.04 -1.44 -1.12
C ALA A 111 -25.03 -0.83 -2.12
N GLY A 112 -25.00 -1.29 -3.37
CA GLY A 112 -25.83 -0.76 -4.46
C GLY A 112 -25.46 0.65 -4.94
N ARG A 113 -24.34 1.22 -4.46
CA ARG A 113 -23.83 2.53 -4.87
C ARG A 113 -22.50 2.44 -5.61
N VAL A 114 -21.68 1.45 -5.26
CA VAL A 114 -20.39 1.16 -5.91
C VAL A 114 -20.18 -0.35 -6.02
N ASN A 115 -19.34 -0.76 -6.95
CA ASN A 115 -18.73 -2.07 -6.99
C ASN A 115 -17.39 -2.02 -6.24
N LEU A 116 -17.21 -2.84 -5.23
CA LEU A 116 -15.95 -2.97 -4.51
C LEU A 116 -15.10 -4.10 -5.10
N LEU A 117 -13.84 -3.85 -5.36
CA LEU A 117 -12.79 -4.83 -5.60
C LEU A 117 -11.66 -4.55 -4.61
N VAL A 118 -11.41 -5.48 -3.69
CA VAL A 118 -10.46 -5.29 -2.60
C VAL A 118 -9.44 -6.42 -2.59
N ALA A 119 -8.15 -6.09 -2.70
CA ALA A 119 -7.03 -6.99 -2.48
C ALA A 119 -6.31 -6.58 -1.17
N PRO A 120 -6.71 -7.12 -0.01
CA PRO A 120 -6.29 -6.58 1.28
C PRO A 120 -4.85 -6.92 1.65
N CYS A 121 -4.24 -7.95 1.07
CA CYS A 121 -2.86 -8.35 1.34
C CYS A 121 -2.21 -8.86 0.04
N VAL A 122 -1.53 -7.96 -0.67
CA VAL A 122 -0.91 -8.26 -1.96
C VAL A 122 0.35 -9.11 -1.81
N SER A 123 1.12 -8.91 -0.73
CA SER A 123 2.40 -9.59 -0.50
C SER A 123 2.38 -10.45 0.78
N PRO A 124 1.65 -11.59 0.80
CA PRO A 124 1.47 -12.39 2.02
C PRO A 124 2.76 -13.03 2.54
N TRP A 125 3.73 -13.37 1.68
CA TRP A 125 5.04 -13.85 2.11
C TRP A 125 5.78 -12.78 2.93
N ALA A 126 5.82 -11.56 2.41
CA ALA A 126 6.44 -10.42 3.07
C ALA A 126 5.65 -10.01 4.33
N TYR A 127 4.31 -10.14 4.32
CA TYR A 127 3.46 -9.93 5.50
C TYR A 127 3.88 -10.82 6.67
N GLU A 128 4.07 -12.11 6.45
CA GLU A 128 4.48 -13.03 7.51
C GLU A 128 5.88 -12.73 8.07
N ARG A 129 6.74 -12.08 7.27
CA ARG A 129 8.12 -11.76 7.67
C ARG A 129 8.29 -10.32 8.14
N ILE A 130 7.20 -9.53 8.08
CA ILE A 130 7.22 -8.10 8.41
C ILE A 130 8.32 -7.40 7.61
N HIS A 131 8.30 -7.61 6.28
CA HIS A 131 9.32 -7.11 5.39
C HIS A 131 8.75 -6.32 4.21
N ARG A 132 9.58 -5.41 3.64
CA ARG A 132 9.20 -4.59 2.49
C ARG A 132 9.21 -5.39 1.18
N TRP A 133 10.26 -6.17 0.95
CA TRP A 133 10.47 -6.87 -0.30
C TRP A 133 9.83 -8.25 -0.31
N ASN A 134 9.62 -8.78 -1.50
CA ASN A 134 9.16 -10.14 -1.71
C ASN A 134 10.29 -11.17 -1.54
N TYR A 135 9.96 -12.45 -1.74
CA TYR A 135 10.89 -13.59 -1.65
C TYR A 135 12.18 -13.40 -2.50
N ASN A 136 12.09 -12.71 -3.62
CA ASN A 136 13.19 -12.49 -4.54
C ASN A 136 13.98 -11.19 -4.29
N ALA A 137 13.81 -10.55 -3.12
CA ALA A 137 14.39 -9.25 -2.79
C ALA A 137 14.02 -8.15 -3.82
N ILE A 138 12.78 -8.21 -4.34
CA ILE A 138 12.21 -7.23 -5.27
C ILE A 138 11.20 -6.38 -4.50
N ASP A 139 11.19 -5.07 -4.74
CA ASP A 139 10.17 -4.16 -4.22
C ASP A 139 8.89 -4.29 -5.08
N PRO A 140 7.78 -4.82 -4.54
CA PRO A 140 6.55 -4.97 -5.31
C PRO A 140 6.00 -3.63 -5.79
N ASN A 141 6.14 -2.56 -4.96
CA ASN A 141 5.65 -1.22 -5.28
C ASN A 141 6.61 -0.40 -6.18
N ARG A 142 7.46 -1.08 -6.93
CA ARG A 142 8.27 -0.58 -8.05
C ARG A 142 8.20 -1.53 -9.25
N SER A 143 7.21 -2.45 -9.19
CA SER A 143 7.15 -3.59 -10.10
C SER A 143 5.81 -3.70 -10.83
N PHE A 144 4.95 -2.70 -10.74
CA PHE A 144 3.66 -2.67 -11.44
C PHE A 144 3.83 -2.15 -12.87
N HIS A 145 4.43 -2.99 -13.71
CA HIS A 145 4.66 -2.74 -15.12
C HIS A 145 4.66 -4.06 -15.91
N GLU A 146 4.54 -3.98 -17.22
CA GLU A 146 4.60 -5.15 -18.09
C GLU A 146 5.94 -5.88 -17.91
N GLY A 147 5.87 -7.22 -17.87
CA GLY A 147 7.05 -8.06 -17.65
C GLY A 147 7.56 -8.05 -16.20
N SER A 148 6.75 -7.62 -15.24
CA SER A 148 7.09 -7.64 -13.82
C SER A 148 7.62 -8.98 -13.35
N ARG A 149 8.72 -8.94 -12.60
CA ARG A 149 9.32 -10.11 -11.92
C ARG A 149 8.77 -10.31 -10.51
N ALA A 150 7.99 -9.37 -9.98
CA ALA A 150 7.25 -9.54 -8.74
C ALA A 150 5.94 -10.26 -9.06
N GLU A 151 5.83 -11.50 -8.60
CA GLU A 151 4.72 -12.40 -8.94
C GLU A 151 3.39 -11.87 -8.43
N GLU A 152 3.36 -11.30 -7.24
CA GLU A 152 2.22 -10.64 -6.61
C GLU A 152 1.75 -9.41 -7.40
N SER A 153 2.68 -8.57 -7.85
CA SER A 153 2.36 -7.39 -8.66
C SER A 153 1.78 -7.80 -10.01
N ALA A 154 2.38 -8.81 -10.66
CA ALA A 154 1.88 -9.35 -11.92
C ALA A 154 0.50 -10.00 -11.75
N ALA A 155 0.24 -10.71 -10.64
CA ALA A 155 -1.06 -11.29 -10.35
C ALA A 155 -2.12 -10.21 -10.12
N LEU A 156 -1.83 -9.17 -9.34
CA LEU A 156 -2.75 -8.06 -9.10
C LEU A 156 -3.09 -7.31 -10.39
N MET A 157 -2.12 -7.05 -11.25
CA MET A 157 -2.38 -6.42 -12.55
C MET A 157 -3.34 -7.26 -13.42
N ARG A 158 -3.22 -8.60 -13.39
CA ARG A 158 -4.19 -9.48 -14.11
C ARG A 158 -5.59 -9.42 -13.49
N LEU A 159 -5.72 -9.40 -12.16
CA LEU A 159 -7.00 -9.24 -11.47
C LEU A 159 -7.68 -7.94 -11.87
N VAL A 160 -6.93 -6.85 -11.94
CA VAL A 160 -7.44 -5.49 -12.19
C VAL A 160 -7.71 -5.22 -13.67
N ALA A 161 -7.08 -5.95 -14.59
CA ALA A 161 -7.16 -5.72 -16.03
C ALA A 161 -8.60 -5.53 -16.56
N PRO A 162 -9.63 -6.30 -16.14
CA PRO A 162 -11.00 -6.11 -16.63
C PRO A 162 -11.66 -4.79 -16.21
N VAL A 163 -11.21 -4.18 -15.11
CA VAL A 163 -11.79 -2.95 -14.54
C VAL A 163 -10.85 -1.75 -14.60
N ARG A 164 -9.66 -1.94 -15.16
CA ARG A 164 -8.58 -0.95 -15.20
C ARG A 164 -9.03 0.43 -15.68
N ASP A 165 -9.75 0.44 -16.79
CA ASP A 165 -10.13 1.68 -17.50
C ASP A 165 -11.53 2.19 -17.09
N SER A 166 -12.27 1.43 -16.29
CA SER A 166 -13.60 1.79 -15.77
C SER A 166 -13.61 2.11 -14.27
N ALA A 167 -12.50 1.93 -13.58
CA ALA A 167 -12.39 2.27 -12.17
C ALA A 167 -12.58 3.78 -11.95
N LEU A 168 -13.40 4.15 -10.99
CA LEU A 168 -13.59 5.52 -10.53
C LEU A 168 -12.51 5.91 -9.52
N ILE A 169 -12.17 4.99 -8.63
CA ILE A 169 -11.23 5.21 -7.52
C ILE A 169 -10.25 4.04 -7.47
N HIS A 170 -8.98 4.35 -7.24
CA HIS A 170 -7.99 3.41 -6.75
C HIS A 170 -7.27 4.01 -5.53
N ILE A 171 -7.43 3.38 -4.38
CA ILE A 171 -6.74 3.73 -3.14
C ILE A 171 -5.85 2.58 -2.69
N ASP A 172 -4.56 2.86 -2.52
CA ASP A 172 -3.53 1.91 -2.09
C ASP A 172 -3.07 2.26 -0.67
N LEU A 173 -3.20 1.30 0.25
CA LEU A 173 -3.06 1.53 1.68
C LEU A 173 -1.66 1.13 2.16
N HIS A 174 -0.86 2.10 2.58
CA HIS A 174 0.53 1.95 3.02
C HIS A 174 0.81 2.51 4.41
N GLU A 175 2.02 2.27 4.88
CA GLU A 175 2.61 2.85 6.08
C GLU A 175 4.04 3.33 5.79
N THR A 176 4.44 4.40 6.47
CA THR A 176 5.84 4.77 6.63
C THR A 176 6.24 4.48 8.07
N THR A 177 7.32 3.71 8.28
CA THR A 177 7.72 3.22 9.61
C THR A 177 9.16 3.56 9.92
N ASP A 178 9.57 3.44 11.20
CA ASP A 178 10.99 3.59 11.60
C ASP A 178 11.89 2.57 10.88
N THR A 179 11.34 1.42 10.48
CA THR A 179 12.08 0.40 9.73
C THR A 179 12.43 0.84 8.30
N ASP A 180 11.74 1.82 7.73
CA ASP A 180 12.12 2.40 6.44
C ASP A 180 13.51 3.03 6.51
N GLU A 181 13.82 3.71 7.61
CA GLU A 181 15.11 4.36 7.81
C GLU A 181 16.17 3.43 8.40
N SER A 182 15.78 2.53 9.30
CA SER A 182 16.74 1.67 10.01
C SER A 182 17.09 0.39 9.27
N GLU A 183 16.24 -0.10 8.37
CA GLU A 183 16.42 -1.38 7.66
C GLU A 183 16.24 -1.25 6.14
N PHE A 184 15.07 -0.79 5.66
CA PHE A 184 14.71 -0.98 4.25
C PHE A 184 15.48 -0.07 3.29
N ARG A 185 15.67 1.19 3.61
CA ARG A 185 16.46 2.12 2.77
C ARG A 185 17.95 1.81 2.80
N PRO A 186 18.58 1.47 3.95
CA PRO A 186 19.95 0.95 3.99
C PRO A 186 20.12 -0.32 3.17
N ALA A 187 19.18 -1.28 3.28
CA ALA A 187 19.20 -2.50 2.50
C ALA A 187 19.07 -2.24 0.99
N LEU A 188 18.17 -1.32 0.60
CA LEU A 188 17.98 -0.89 -0.78
C LEU A 188 19.26 -0.26 -1.35
N ALA A 189 19.89 0.64 -0.60
CA ALA A 189 21.15 1.27 -1.00
C ALA A 189 22.26 0.22 -1.19
N ALA A 190 22.38 -0.73 -0.26
CA ALA A 190 23.34 -1.84 -0.36
C ALA A 190 23.04 -2.74 -1.56
N ARG A 191 21.76 -3.15 -1.75
CA ARG A 191 21.33 -3.98 -2.88
C ARG A 191 21.68 -3.34 -4.23
N ASP A 192 21.50 -2.04 -4.35
CA ASP A 192 21.70 -1.29 -5.59
C ASP A 192 23.14 -0.74 -5.73
N GLY A 193 24.02 -1.01 -4.75
CA GLY A 193 25.41 -0.50 -4.73
C GLY A 193 25.51 1.02 -4.63
N LYS A 194 24.54 1.67 -3.97
CA LYS A 194 24.43 3.12 -3.81
C LYS A 194 24.77 3.55 -2.37
N PRO A 195 25.15 4.81 -2.14
CA PRO A 195 25.22 5.35 -0.80
C PRO A 195 23.81 5.45 -0.18
N PHE A 196 23.73 5.23 1.13
CA PHE A 196 22.54 5.48 1.90
C PHE A 196 22.56 6.93 2.41
N GLU A 197 21.45 7.64 2.20
CA GLU A 197 21.23 8.99 2.70
C GLU A 197 19.94 9.00 3.53
N PRO A 198 20.02 9.32 4.85
CA PRO A 198 18.86 9.48 5.70
C PRO A 198 17.94 10.61 5.20
N ALA A 199 16.62 10.40 5.27
CA ALA A 199 15.65 11.44 4.90
C ALA A 199 14.66 11.77 6.04
N GLY A 200 14.78 11.07 7.17
CA GLY A 200 13.83 11.19 8.29
C GLY A 200 12.49 10.53 8.00
N ILE A 201 11.75 10.26 9.08
CA ILE A 201 10.42 9.67 9.03
C ILE A 201 9.39 10.73 9.45
N PRO A 202 8.35 11.01 8.64
CA PRO A 202 7.33 11.98 8.98
C PRO A 202 6.39 11.43 10.08
N ASP A 203 6.22 12.16 11.19
CA ASP A 203 5.30 11.77 12.26
C ASP A 203 3.85 12.16 11.91
N GLY A 204 3.12 11.23 11.31
CA GLY A 204 1.69 11.39 11.05
C GLY A 204 1.24 10.81 9.70
N PHE A 205 -0.06 10.96 9.45
CA PHE A 205 -0.69 10.52 8.22
C PHE A 205 -0.43 11.51 7.07
N TYR A 206 -0.17 10.99 5.88
CA TYR A 206 -0.12 11.77 4.65
C TYR A 206 -0.61 10.93 3.46
N VAL A 207 -0.80 11.57 2.31
CA VAL A 207 -1.19 10.90 1.07
C VAL A 207 -0.27 11.28 -0.08
N VAL A 208 -0.21 10.39 -1.07
CA VAL A 208 0.54 10.58 -2.32
C VAL A 208 -0.45 10.73 -3.46
N ASP A 209 -0.51 11.93 -4.04
CA ASP A 209 -1.27 12.24 -5.25
C ASP A 209 -0.53 11.77 -6.50
N ASP A 210 -1.25 11.67 -7.62
CA ASP A 210 -0.65 11.43 -8.92
C ASP A 210 -0.19 12.74 -9.57
N SER A 211 1.12 12.93 -9.71
CA SER A 211 1.67 14.14 -10.34
C SER A 211 1.30 14.29 -11.83
N GLU A 212 0.89 13.19 -12.49
CA GLU A 212 0.47 13.20 -13.90
C GLU A 212 -1.04 13.48 -14.05
N ASN A 213 -1.83 13.31 -12.98
CA ASN A 213 -3.26 13.62 -12.93
C ASN A 213 -3.65 14.15 -11.54
N PRO A 214 -3.17 15.34 -11.11
CA PRO A 214 -3.38 15.85 -9.76
C PRO A 214 -4.85 16.07 -9.43
N GLN A 215 -5.25 15.62 -8.23
CA GLN A 215 -6.62 15.75 -7.71
C GLN A 215 -6.62 16.40 -6.31
N PRO A 216 -6.22 17.68 -6.19
CA PRO A 216 -5.97 18.30 -4.89
C PRO A 216 -7.18 18.33 -3.95
N GLU A 217 -8.39 18.53 -4.49
CA GLU A 217 -9.62 18.55 -3.67
C GLU A 217 -9.97 17.15 -3.14
N PHE A 218 -9.74 16.12 -3.94
CA PHE A 218 -9.89 14.72 -3.54
C PHE A 218 -8.92 14.39 -2.41
N GLN A 219 -7.63 14.68 -2.57
CA GLN A 219 -6.62 14.41 -1.55
C GLN A 219 -6.95 15.17 -0.25
N GLN A 220 -7.36 16.43 -0.34
CA GLN A 220 -7.74 17.21 0.85
C GLN A 220 -9.02 16.71 1.52
N ALA A 221 -9.94 16.05 0.78
CA ALA A 221 -11.09 15.39 1.39
C ALA A 221 -10.66 14.22 2.28
N LEU A 222 -9.69 13.41 1.84
CA LEU A 222 -9.12 12.32 2.64
C LEU A 222 -8.42 12.87 3.88
N ILE A 223 -7.56 13.88 3.73
CA ILE A 223 -6.84 14.51 4.85
C ILE A 223 -7.82 15.01 5.91
N ARG A 224 -8.91 15.72 5.51
CA ARG A 224 -9.92 16.21 6.47
C ARG A 224 -10.64 15.09 7.22
N ALA A 225 -10.91 13.98 6.56
CA ALA A 225 -11.57 12.84 7.20
C ALA A 225 -10.63 12.12 8.18
N VAL A 226 -9.38 11.89 7.77
CA VAL A 226 -8.39 11.21 8.61
C VAL A 226 -7.96 12.07 9.80
N GLU A 227 -7.94 13.39 9.67
CA GLU A 227 -7.64 14.32 10.78
C GLU A 227 -8.60 14.17 11.97
N GLN A 228 -9.80 13.62 11.76
CA GLN A 228 -10.74 13.30 12.84
C GLN A 228 -10.35 12.02 13.61
N VAL A 229 -9.41 11.23 13.08
CA VAL A 229 -8.98 9.94 13.65
C VAL A 229 -7.56 10.03 14.19
N THR A 230 -6.64 10.63 13.41
CA THR A 230 -5.23 10.76 13.77
C THR A 230 -4.63 12.06 13.24
N HIS A 231 -3.41 12.38 13.68
CA HIS A 231 -2.72 13.60 13.26
C HIS A 231 -2.15 13.46 11.84
N ILE A 232 -2.06 14.59 11.16
CA ILE A 232 -1.50 14.71 9.82
C ILE A 232 -0.02 15.06 9.93
N ALA A 233 0.81 14.40 9.11
CA ALA A 233 2.24 14.64 9.05
C ALA A 233 2.54 16.10 8.68
N PRO A 234 3.35 16.82 9.47
CA PRO A 234 3.82 18.15 9.11
C PRO A 234 4.89 18.03 8.02
N ALA A 235 5.03 19.07 7.21
CA ALA A 235 6.24 19.25 6.44
C ALA A 235 7.43 19.51 7.39
N ASP A 236 8.61 19.09 6.97
CA ASP A 236 9.86 19.45 7.64
C ASP A 236 10.27 20.91 7.37
N ASP A 237 11.42 21.32 7.89
CA ASP A 237 11.95 22.70 7.71
C ASP A 237 12.27 23.05 6.24
N SER A 238 12.40 22.06 5.38
CA SER A 238 12.60 22.21 3.92
C SER A 238 11.31 22.30 3.14
N GLY A 239 10.16 22.10 3.80
CA GLY A 239 8.84 22.03 3.16
C GLY A 239 8.56 20.67 2.52
N GLU A 240 9.17 19.62 3.03
CA GLU A 240 9.09 18.27 2.48
C GLU A 240 8.43 17.30 3.47
N ILE A 241 7.84 16.23 2.95
CA ILE A 241 7.43 15.04 3.69
C ILE A 241 8.17 13.87 3.05
N PHE A 242 8.91 13.10 3.85
CA PHE A 242 9.71 11.95 3.41
C PHE A 242 10.63 12.26 2.21
N GLY A 243 11.26 13.45 2.22
CA GLY A 243 12.16 13.91 1.16
C GLY A 243 11.47 14.32 -0.14
N SER A 244 10.18 14.60 -0.11
CA SER A 244 9.39 15.03 -1.26
C SER A 244 8.67 16.35 -0.97
N PRO A 245 8.66 17.31 -1.91
CA PRO A 245 7.98 18.59 -1.73
C PRO A 245 6.49 18.42 -1.43
N VAL A 246 6.01 19.14 -0.44
CA VAL A 246 4.59 19.18 -0.07
C VAL A 246 3.83 20.02 -1.08
N VAL A 247 2.82 19.44 -1.75
CA VAL A 247 1.96 20.13 -2.71
C VAL A 247 0.72 20.73 -2.05
N ALA A 248 0.29 20.15 -0.94
CA ALA A 248 -0.74 20.67 -0.03
C ALA A 248 -0.54 20.04 1.35
N ARG A 249 -1.21 20.56 2.40
CA ARG A 249 -1.07 20.01 3.77
C ARG A 249 -1.30 18.49 3.79
N GLY A 250 -0.26 17.74 4.19
CA GLY A 250 -0.30 16.28 4.25
C GLY A 250 -0.35 15.58 2.88
N VAL A 251 0.04 16.27 1.80
CA VAL A 251 0.00 15.73 0.44
C VAL A 251 1.33 15.96 -0.26
N ILE A 252 1.92 14.88 -0.75
CA ILE A 252 3.01 14.89 -1.74
C ILE A 252 2.51 14.30 -3.05
N ALA A 253 3.32 14.32 -4.12
CA ALA A 253 2.91 13.80 -5.41
C ALA A 253 4.03 13.02 -6.11
N TYR A 254 3.67 11.87 -6.70
CA TYR A 254 4.57 11.03 -7.49
C TYR A 254 3.97 10.71 -8.87
N PRO A 255 4.78 10.45 -9.89
CA PRO A 255 4.30 9.92 -11.17
C PRO A 255 4.01 8.42 -11.02
N LEU A 256 2.81 8.10 -10.50
CA LEU A 256 2.44 6.77 -10.03
C LEU A 256 2.67 5.68 -11.07
N THR A 257 2.20 5.89 -12.30
CA THR A 257 2.36 4.92 -13.39
C THR A 257 3.82 4.79 -13.83
N GLN A 258 4.52 5.91 -13.98
CA GLN A 258 5.91 5.92 -14.44
C GLN A 258 6.85 5.20 -13.48
N TRP A 259 6.60 5.29 -12.17
CA TRP A 259 7.41 4.63 -11.14
C TRP A 259 6.99 3.19 -10.87
N GLY A 260 5.99 2.66 -11.57
CA GLY A 260 5.50 1.31 -11.37
C GLY A 260 4.90 1.08 -9.99
N LEU A 261 4.20 2.09 -9.46
CA LEU A 261 3.50 2.02 -8.17
C LEU A 261 2.14 1.35 -8.33
N CYS A 262 1.67 0.71 -7.27
CA CYS A 262 0.39 0.01 -7.25
C CYS A 262 -0.78 0.95 -7.61
N ALA A 263 -0.87 2.12 -7.01
CA ALA A 263 -1.93 3.08 -7.33
C ALA A 263 -1.92 3.56 -8.80
N GLY A 264 -0.83 3.30 -9.54
CA GLY A 264 -0.69 3.63 -10.97
C GLY A 264 -1.25 2.59 -11.95
N ILE A 265 -1.77 1.43 -11.49
CA ILE A 265 -2.20 0.34 -12.39
C ILE A 265 -3.57 0.55 -13.04
N THR A 266 -4.33 1.54 -12.63
CA THR A 266 -5.64 1.90 -13.19
C THR A 266 -5.59 3.25 -13.88
N SER A 267 -6.59 3.51 -14.75
CA SER A 267 -6.88 4.82 -15.33
C SER A 267 -7.88 5.62 -14.48
N ALA A 268 -8.13 5.21 -13.24
CA ALA A 268 -9.09 5.87 -12.36
C ALA A 268 -8.78 7.37 -12.22
N PRO A 269 -9.77 8.26 -12.34
CA PRO A 269 -9.55 9.69 -12.15
C PRO A 269 -9.11 10.04 -10.72
N TYR A 270 -9.55 9.27 -9.71
CA TYR A 270 -9.20 9.46 -8.30
C TYR A 270 -8.26 8.37 -7.84
N ARG A 271 -6.96 8.67 -7.82
CA ARG A 271 -5.89 7.77 -7.38
C ARG A 271 -5.14 8.35 -6.21
N THR A 272 -4.78 7.51 -5.25
CA THR A 272 -3.98 7.93 -4.10
C THR A 272 -3.30 6.75 -3.44
N THR A 273 -2.17 7.00 -2.80
CA THR A 273 -1.57 6.12 -1.80
C THR A 273 -1.71 6.81 -0.44
N THR A 274 -2.17 6.07 0.56
CA THR A 274 -2.19 6.55 1.95
C THR A 274 -0.93 6.09 2.67
N GLU A 275 -0.45 6.90 3.59
CA GLU A 275 0.72 6.59 4.43
C GLU A 275 0.38 6.90 5.89
N VAL A 276 0.34 5.86 6.72
CA VAL A 276 0.17 5.98 8.17
C VAL A 276 1.53 5.82 8.84
N TYR A 277 1.77 6.50 9.96
CA TYR A 277 2.98 6.29 10.75
C TYR A 277 2.62 5.58 12.07
N PRO A 278 2.78 4.23 12.15
CA PRO A 278 2.37 3.45 13.31
C PRO A 278 3.32 3.55 14.51
N ASP A 279 4.57 3.97 14.30
CA ASP A 279 5.58 4.07 15.36
C ASP A 279 5.49 5.38 16.16
N SER A 280 4.55 6.26 15.82
CA SER A 280 4.26 7.46 16.60
C SER A 280 3.76 7.10 18.00
N PRO A 281 4.30 7.73 19.06
CA PRO A 281 3.75 7.57 20.41
C PRO A 281 2.34 8.15 20.59
N ARG A 282 1.79 8.80 19.55
CA ARG A 282 0.49 9.48 19.54
C ARG A 282 -0.63 8.62 18.99
N VAL A 283 -0.33 7.41 18.49
CA VAL A 283 -1.32 6.52 17.86
C VAL A 283 -1.28 5.12 18.45
N THR A 284 -2.36 4.37 18.22
CA THR A 284 -2.43 2.92 18.46
C THR A 284 -2.63 2.19 17.14
N PRO A 285 -2.34 0.88 17.06
CA PRO A 285 -2.63 0.07 15.87
C PRO A 285 -4.08 0.17 15.39
N GLU A 286 -5.03 0.25 16.33
CA GLU A 286 -6.46 0.39 16.03
C GLU A 286 -6.79 1.75 15.39
N GLN A 287 -6.12 2.82 15.83
CA GLN A 287 -6.24 4.15 15.22
C GLN A 287 -5.63 4.17 13.82
N CYS A 288 -4.50 3.48 13.59
CA CYS A 288 -3.92 3.33 12.26
C CYS A 288 -4.89 2.62 11.30
N ASN A 289 -5.48 1.50 11.73
CA ASN A 289 -6.49 0.79 10.94
C ASN A 289 -7.73 1.66 10.66
N ALA A 290 -8.19 2.42 11.66
CA ALA A 290 -9.32 3.32 11.53
C ALA A 290 -9.02 4.50 10.59
N ALA A 291 -7.79 5.02 10.57
CA ALA A 291 -7.35 6.07 9.66
C ALA A 291 -7.40 5.59 8.20
N GLN A 292 -6.92 4.36 7.93
CA GLN A 292 -7.01 3.74 6.60
C GLN A 292 -8.48 3.58 6.16
N ALA A 293 -9.33 3.04 7.05
CA ALA A 293 -10.76 2.89 6.74
C ALA A 293 -11.47 4.23 6.51
N ALA A 294 -11.14 5.28 7.28
CA ALA A 294 -11.67 6.62 7.11
C ALA A 294 -11.25 7.23 5.76
N ALA A 295 -10.00 7.01 5.34
CA ALA A 295 -9.52 7.45 4.02
C ALA A 295 -10.30 6.76 2.89
N VAL A 296 -10.56 5.46 3.00
CA VAL A 296 -11.37 4.72 2.01
C VAL A 296 -12.80 5.26 1.94
N CYS A 297 -13.46 5.48 3.09
CA CYS A 297 -14.79 6.06 3.14
C CYS A 297 -14.84 7.45 2.47
N ALA A 298 -13.89 8.32 2.81
CA ALA A 298 -13.80 9.67 2.26
C ALA A 298 -13.55 9.65 0.74
N ALA A 299 -12.72 8.71 0.26
CA ALA A 299 -12.47 8.53 -1.17
C ALA A 299 -13.76 8.18 -1.92
N ILE A 300 -14.53 7.23 -1.39
CA ILE A 300 -15.80 6.79 -2.02
C ILE A 300 -16.83 7.92 -1.99
N ASP A 301 -17.00 8.59 -0.85
CA ASP A 301 -17.95 9.68 -0.70
C ASP A 301 -17.65 10.84 -1.66
N TYR A 302 -16.35 11.20 -1.79
CA TYR A 302 -15.92 12.23 -2.73
C TYR A 302 -16.20 11.83 -4.19
N GLY A 303 -15.80 10.61 -4.59
CA GLY A 303 -15.99 10.13 -5.96
C GLY A 303 -17.46 10.06 -6.36
N LEU A 304 -18.34 9.62 -5.45
CA LEU A 304 -19.78 9.59 -5.68
C LEU A 304 -20.37 11.00 -5.80
N ALA A 305 -19.98 11.95 -4.95
CA ALA A 305 -20.42 13.33 -5.01
C ALA A 305 -19.99 14.01 -6.31
N ALA A 306 -18.74 13.83 -6.74
CA ALA A 306 -18.20 14.39 -7.98
C ALA A 306 -18.93 13.86 -9.22
N LYS A 307 -19.29 12.56 -9.24
CA LYS A 307 -20.05 11.96 -10.35
C LYS A 307 -21.44 12.60 -10.50
N HIS A 308 -22.09 12.97 -9.39
CA HIS A 308 -23.41 13.64 -9.42
C HIS A 308 -23.37 15.07 -9.98
N HIS A 309 -22.23 15.76 -9.92
CA HIS A 309 -22.07 17.12 -10.43
C HIS A 309 -21.66 17.16 -11.91
N SER A 310 -21.31 16.00 -12.50
CA SER A 310 -20.88 15.87 -13.90
C SER A 310 -22.03 15.49 -14.86
N HIS A 311 -23.23 15.33 -14.33
CA HIS A 311 -24.50 15.09 -15.05
C HIS A 311 -25.46 16.25 -14.81
#